data_b2b964c876db2c87d21d39208192b87b
#
_entry.id   b2b964c876db2c87d21d39208192b87b
#
_cell.length_a   1.000
_cell.length_b   1.000
_cell.length_c   1.000
_cell.angle_alpha   90.00
_cell.angle_beta   90.00
_cell.angle_gamma   90.00
#
_symmetry.space_group_name_H-M   'P 1'
#
loop_
_entity.id
_entity.type
_entity.pdbx_description
1 polymer ?
#
loop_
_entity_poly.entity_id
_entity_poly.type
_entity_poly.pdbx_seq_one_letter_code
_entity_poly.pdbx_strand_id
1 'polypeptide(L)'
;MRRRGLARLLHEEEAAAQWRSAGSNRFLSGPATGSLGNGVLRIPSSGGSRGTPFLFGAKKMSDNAKAIRIDLFSLRSAPMRAFHLTWMAFFVCFFAWFACAPLMPVIAREFGLSAGQVADINIASVAATIVIRLIVGPLCDRYGPRRVYAGLMALGAIPVLALAFSHDYLTLLLCRLGIGAVGASFVITQYHTSVMFAPNVVGTANAASAGWGNAGAGAAQALVPLLFAAAMALGLGESSAWRAALVVPAIAMLAMAVLYWRYTQDCPQGDFLDLRRRGVEVEGGKKGGWSSFTAACSNYRVWMLFVTYGACFGVELFIHNIAALYYVDHFKLSLREAGMAAGVFGLLALFARALGGWLSDRAASRRGLGVRSTLLFVLILGEGLGLLWFAHAGTAAVAIVAMVVFGLFTHMACGATYALVPFVDRKALGGVAGIVGAGGNVGAVAAGFLMKGMGDVQQTVTLLGLFVTASALCAIAVRFSAEHQAGEALLRERALAAGGRP
;
A
#
# COMPACT_ATOMS: atom_id res chain seq x y z
N MET A 1 -2.28 -2.28 -43.91
CA MET A 1 -3.03 -1.96 -42.69
C MET A 1 -2.55 -0.71 -41.92
N ARG A 2 -1.31 -0.23 -42.08
CA ARG A 2 -0.77 0.94 -41.34
C ARG A 2 -1.39 2.32 -41.72
N ARG A 3 -1.90 2.52 -42.93
CA ARG A 3 -2.46 3.82 -43.37
C ARG A 3 -3.88 4.13 -42.88
N ARG A 4 -4.68 3.12 -42.51
CA ARG A 4 -6.06 3.32 -42.02
C ARG A 4 -6.17 3.75 -40.55
N GLY A 5 -5.16 3.43 -39.70
CA GLY A 5 -5.12 3.84 -38.31
C GLY A 5 -4.77 5.31 -38.10
N LEU A 6 -3.84 5.83 -38.93
CA LEU A 6 -3.43 7.23 -38.88
C LEU A 6 -4.54 8.19 -39.37
N ALA A 7 -5.30 7.76 -40.40
CA ALA A 7 -6.42 8.55 -40.91
C ALA A 7 -7.58 8.67 -39.89
N ARG A 8 -7.83 7.64 -39.05
CA ARG A 8 -8.83 7.72 -37.98
C ARG A 8 -8.44 8.68 -36.87
N LEU A 9 -7.16 8.70 -36.46
CA LEU A 9 -6.66 9.60 -35.42
C LEU A 9 -6.68 11.07 -35.88
N LEU A 10 -6.38 11.34 -37.16
CA LEU A 10 -6.47 12.68 -37.73
C LEU A 10 -7.93 13.17 -37.83
N HIS A 11 -8.88 12.28 -38.18
CA HIS A 11 -10.31 12.62 -38.22
C HIS A 11 -10.91 12.90 -36.84
N GLU A 12 -10.46 12.21 -35.76
CA GLU A 12 -10.87 12.49 -34.37
C GLU A 12 -10.28 13.81 -33.86
N GLU A 13 -9.06 14.18 -34.27
CA GLU A 13 -8.47 15.48 -33.93
C GLU A 13 -9.13 16.66 -34.67
N GLU A 14 -9.51 16.51 -35.95
CA GLU A 14 -10.27 17.53 -36.69
C GLU A 14 -11.69 17.72 -36.09
N ALA A 15 -12.36 16.65 -35.69
CA ALA A 15 -13.65 16.73 -35.03
C ALA A 15 -13.56 17.42 -33.66
N ALA A 16 -12.50 17.19 -32.87
CA ALA A 16 -12.26 17.85 -31.60
C ALA A 16 -11.86 19.34 -31.76
N ALA A 17 -11.20 19.71 -32.86
CA ALA A 17 -10.87 21.09 -33.17
C ALA A 17 -12.12 21.86 -33.66
N GLN A 18 -12.99 21.25 -34.46
CA GLN A 18 -14.27 21.84 -34.84
C GLN A 18 -15.24 22.06 -33.68
N TRP A 19 -15.24 21.17 -32.71
CA TRP A 19 -16.03 21.34 -31.46
C TRP A 19 -15.53 22.53 -30.62
N ARG A 20 -14.23 22.80 -30.58
CA ARG A 20 -13.65 23.94 -29.89
C ARG A 20 -13.92 25.29 -30.58
N SER A 21 -13.97 25.30 -31.89
CA SER A 21 -14.29 26.52 -32.65
C SER A 21 -15.79 26.84 -32.64
N ALA A 22 -16.66 25.83 -32.57
CA ALA A 22 -18.11 26.02 -32.51
C ALA A 22 -18.62 26.51 -31.14
N GLY A 23 -17.83 26.27 -30.03
CA GLY A 23 -18.17 26.69 -28.67
C GLY A 23 -17.87 28.17 -28.39
N SER A 24 -17.01 28.84 -29.18
CA SER A 24 -16.61 30.24 -28.97
C SER A 24 -17.48 31.27 -29.68
N ASN A 25 -18.33 30.88 -30.61
CA ASN A 25 -19.13 31.80 -31.47
C ASN A 25 -20.65 31.87 -31.15
N ARG A 26 -21.08 31.41 -29.97
CA ARG A 26 -22.52 31.50 -29.60
C ARG A 26 -22.86 32.54 -28.54
N PHE A 27 -21.99 33.52 -28.28
CA PHE A 27 -22.28 34.57 -27.32
C PHE A 27 -22.32 36.01 -27.87
N LEU A 28 -22.38 36.20 -29.19
CA LEU A 28 -22.58 37.54 -29.77
C LEU A 28 -23.46 37.44 -31.06
N SER A 29 -24.79 37.41 -30.90
CA SER A 29 -25.74 37.96 -31.87
C SER A 29 -27.19 37.69 -31.41
N GLY A 30 -27.82 38.66 -30.80
CA GLY A 30 -29.28 38.82 -30.68
C GLY A 30 -29.62 40.25 -31.08
N PRO A 31 -30.71 40.49 -31.85
CA PRO A 31 -30.93 41.76 -32.54
C PRO A 31 -31.47 42.84 -31.64
N ALA A 32 -30.96 44.06 -31.83
CA ALA A 32 -31.48 45.26 -31.25
C ALA A 32 -32.75 45.73 -31.95
N THR A 33 -33.85 45.96 -31.20
CA THR A 33 -34.88 46.95 -31.56
C THR A 33 -35.50 47.48 -30.28
N GLY A 34 -35.60 48.83 -30.17
CA GLY A 34 -36.50 49.47 -29.20
C GLY A 34 -35.89 50.58 -28.36
N SER A 35 -35.77 51.72 -28.90
CA SER A 35 -36.04 53.12 -28.56
C SER A 35 -36.04 53.61 -27.12
N LEU A 36 -35.20 54.64 -26.88
CA LEU A 36 -35.40 55.90 -26.18
C LEU A 36 -35.81 55.89 -24.66
N GLY A 37 -34.93 56.43 -23.85
CA GLY A 37 -35.23 56.91 -22.49
C GLY A 37 -34.00 57.51 -21.82
N ASN A 38 -33.81 58.84 -21.92
CA ASN A 38 -32.80 59.62 -21.21
C ASN A 38 -33.03 59.52 -19.68
N GLY A 39 -32.03 59.06 -18.95
CA GLY A 39 -32.00 59.12 -17.51
C GLY A 39 -30.60 59.27 -16.98
N VAL A 40 -30.13 60.50 -16.84
CA VAL A 40 -28.89 60.86 -16.13
C VAL A 40 -29.05 60.50 -14.66
N LEU A 41 -28.29 59.56 -14.17
CA LEU A 41 -28.14 59.32 -12.72
C LEU A 41 -26.70 59.62 -12.31
N ARG A 42 -26.60 60.72 -11.56
CA ARG A 42 -25.39 61.23 -10.88
C ARG A 42 -24.88 60.20 -9.88
N ILE A 43 -23.60 59.98 -9.91
CA ILE A 43 -22.86 59.30 -8.85
C ILE A 43 -22.57 60.31 -7.74
N PRO A 44 -22.91 60.07 -6.47
CA PRO A 44 -22.41 60.87 -5.36
C PRO A 44 -21.04 60.34 -4.96
N SER A 45 -20.06 61.20 -5.02
CA SER A 45 -18.75 61.04 -4.34
C SER A 45 -18.94 61.38 -2.85
N SER A 46 -18.66 60.46 -1.94
CA SER A 46 -18.31 60.82 -0.56
C SER A 46 -17.52 59.69 0.12
N GLY A 47 -16.31 60.04 0.53
CA GLY A 47 -15.77 59.76 1.84
C GLY A 47 -15.30 58.37 2.20
N GLY A 48 -14.01 58.22 2.22
CA GLY A 48 -13.15 57.37 2.97
C GLY A 48 -13.65 56.41 4.01
N SER A 49 -13.30 55.14 3.82
CA SER A 49 -12.80 54.30 4.90
C SER A 49 -11.98 53.15 4.29
N ARG A 50 -10.74 52.99 4.74
CA ARG A 50 -9.88 51.87 4.40
C ARG A 50 -10.49 50.57 4.91
N GLY A 51 -11.28 49.93 4.08
CA GLY A 51 -11.76 48.57 4.29
C GLY A 51 -10.76 47.59 3.67
N THR A 52 -10.08 46.82 4.49
CA THR A 52 -9.31 45.67 4.06
C THR A 52 -10.27 44.63 3.42
N PRO A 53 -10.13 44.32 2.13
CA PRO A 53 -11.03 43.39 1.50
C PRO A 53 -10.44 41.98 1.52
N PHE A 54 -11.24 41.04 1.92
CA PHE A 54 -11.30 39.68 1.41
C PHE A 54 -10.03 38.78 1.50
N LEU A 55 -9.40 38.65 2.68
CA LEU A 55 -8.47 37.54 2.93
C LEU A 55 -9.13 36.35 3.68
N PHE A 56 -10.34 36.49 4.18
CA PHE A 56 -11.03 35.41 4.94
C PHE A 56 -11.67 34.33 4.06
N GLY A 57 -12.03 34.63 2.80
CA GLY A 57 -12.64 33.65 1.90
C GLY A 57 -11.66 32.69 1.25
N ALA A 58 -10.46 33.16 0.90
CA ALA A 58 -9.44 32.35 0.23
C ALA A 58 -8.83 31.27 1.14
N LYS A 59 -8.70 31.53 2.45
CA LYS A 59 -8.15 30.57 3.40
C LYS A 59 -9.09 29.39 3.66
N LYS A 60 -10.41 29.61 3.63
CA LYS A 60 -11.43 28.58 3.85
C LYS A 60 -11.65 27.70 2.60
N MET A 61 -11.43 28.23 1.40
CA MET A 61 -11.47 27.44 0.16
C MET A 61 -10.23 26.56 -0.02
N SER A 62 -9.07 26.91 0.52
CA SER A 62 -7.85 26.09 0.44
C SER A 62 -7.88 24.86 1.36
N ASP A 63 -8.64 24.91 2.47
CA ASP A 63 -8.74 23.80 3.43
C ASP A 63 -9.59 22.63 2.92
N ASN A 64 -10.43 22.86 1.90
CA ASN A 64 -11.33 21.84 1.33
C ASN A 64 -10.85 21.23 0.01
N ALA A 65 -9.62 21.55 -0.44
CA ALA A 65 -9.04 21.00 -1.66
C ALA A 65 -8.08 19.84 -1.36
N LYS A 66 -7.92 18.93 -2.33
CA LYS A 66 -6.88 17.90 -2.28
C LYS A 66 -5.51 18.54 -2.11
N ALA A 67 -4.64 17.95 -1.29
CA ALA A 67 -3.29 18.47 -1.09
C ALA A 67 -2.44 18.31 -2.36
N ILE A 68 -1.83 19.40 -2.79
CA ILE A 68 -0.92 19.45 -3.96
C ILE A 68 0.56 19.35 -3.55
N ARG A 69 0.83 19.30 -2.26
CA ARG A 69 2.17 19.14 -1.65
C ARG A 69 2.07 18.27 -0.42
N ILE A 70 3.15 17.58 -0.12
CA ILE A 70 3.31 16.81 1.12
C ILE A 70 4.19 17.66 2.05
N ASP A 71 3.58 18.17 3.11
CA ASP A 71 4.28 18.91 4.16
C ASP A 71 4.33 18.04 5.42
N LEU A 72 5.42 17.30 5.56
CA LEU A 72 5.58 16.28 6.60
C LEU A 72 5.51 16.83 8.04
N PHE A 73 5.76 18.10 8.23
CA PHE A 73 5.77 18.72 9.56
C PHE A 73 4.47 19.47 9.89
N SER A 74 3.50 19.46 8.98
CA SER A 74 2.22 20.13 9.17
C SER A 74 1.07 19.16 9.43
N LEU A 75 0.37 19.34 10.54
CA LEU A 75 -0.89 18.66 10.86
C LEU A 75 -2.11 19.57 10.69
N ARG A 76 -1.94 20.80 10.15
CA ARG A 76 -3.00 21.81 10.11
C ARG A 76 -4.11 21.47 9.10
N SER A 77 -3.75 20.97 7.92
CA SER A 77 -4.74 20.64 6.89
C SER A 77 -5.34 19.24 7.10
N ALA A 78 -6.59 19.05 6.70
CA ALA A 78 -7.26 17.75 6.77
C ALA A 78 -6.51 16.65 5.98
N PRO A 79 -6.00 16.90 4.74
CA PRO A 79 -5.21 15.91 4.03
C PRO A 79 -3.94 15.48 4.75
N MET A 80 -3.21 16.41 5.38
CA MET A 80 -1.97 16.07 6.08
C MET A 80 -2.23 15.33 7.39
N ARG A 81 -3.29 15.71 8.15
CA ARG A 81 -3.72 14.93 9.32
C ARG A 81 -4.13 13.50 8.92
N ALA A 82 -4.93 13.39 7.87
CA ALA A 82 -5.33 12.08 7.34
C ALA A 82 -4.11 11.26 6.91
N PHE A 83 -3.14 11.85 6.20
CA PHE A 83 -1.92 11.20 5.78
C PHE A 83 -1.14 10.62 6.96
N HIS A 84 -0.86 11.43 7.99
CA HIS A 84 -0.09 10.97 9.16
C HIS A 84 -0.84 9.90 9.94
N LEU A 85 -2.13 10.08 10.20
CA LEU A 85 -2.92 9.09 10.91
C LEU A 85 -3.11 7.81 10.09
N THR A 86 -3.14 7.91 8.75
CA THR A 86 -3.30 6.75 7.86
C THR A 86 -2.06 5.85 7.86
N TRP A 87 -0.84 6.42 7.71
CA TRP A 87 0.36 5.59 7.78
C TRP A 87 0.61 5.06 9.19
N MET A 88 0.30 5.83 10.25
CA MET A 88 0.37 5.35 11.64
C MET A 88 -0.62 4.22 11.91
N ALA A 89 -1.87 4.33 11.42
CA ALA A 89 -2.86 3.27 11.53
C ALA A 89 -2.38 2.00 10.82
N PHE A 90 -1.78 2.15 9.63
CA PHE A 90 -1.21 1.03 8.89
C PHE A 90 -0.02 0.41 9.65
N PHE A 91 0.85 1.22 10.21
CA PHE A 91 1.97 0.76 11.05
C PHE A 91 1.45 -0.04 12.25
N VAL A 92 0.47 0.46 12.99
CA VAL A 92 -0.11 -0.22 14.16
C VAL A 92 -0.82 -1.53 13.75
N CYS A 93 -1.52 -1.53 12.61
CA CYS A 93 -2.12 -2.74 12.05
C CYS A 93 -1.07 -3.79 11.72
N PHE A 94 0.02 -3.41 11.07
CA PHE A 94 1.11 -4.34 10.73
C PHE A 94 1.90 -4.77 11.97
N PHE A 95 2.12 -3.87 12.92
CA PHE A 95 2.68 -4.22 14.22
C PHE A 95 1.86 -5.31 14.91
N ALA A 96 0.54 -5.15 15.00
CA ALA A 96 -0.35 -6.12 15.63
C ALA A 96 -0.45 -7.42 14.82
N TRP A 97 -0.48 -7.34 13.49
CA TRP A 97 -0.55 -8.51 12.61
C TRP A 97 0.65 -9.45 12.81
N PHE A 98 1.85 -8.88 12.96
CA PHE A 98 3.09 -9.63 13.09
C PHE A 98 3.58 -9.81 14.52
N ALA A 99 2.87 -9.28 15.55
CA ALA A 99 3.30 -9.33 16.94
C ALA A 99 3.51 -10.76 17.49
N CYS A 100 2.75 -11.73 17.01
CA CYS A 100 2.88 -13.13 17.42
C CYS A 100 4.15 -13.80 16.85
N ALA A 101 4.63 -13.35 15.69
CA ALA A 101 5.71 -14.02 14.96
C ALA A 101 7.03 -14.14 15.77
N PRO A 102 7.56 -13.07 16.41
CA PRO A 102 8.80 -13.16 17.19
C PRO A 102 8.65 -14.00 18.48
N LEU A 103 7.42 -14.23 18.96
CA LEU A 103 7.14 -15.07 20.13
C LEU A 103 6.83 -16.53 19.75
N MET A 104 6.76 -16.85 18.44
CA MET A 104 6.44 -18.21 17.99
C MET A 104 7.37 -19.28 18.58
N PRO A 105 8.69 -19.06 18.78
CA PRO A 105 9.55 -20.04 19.45
C PRO A 105 9.08 -20.41 20.85
N VAL A 106 8.59 -19.43 21.62
CA VAL A 106 8.07 -19.63 23.00
C VAL A 106 6.74 -20.36 22.95
N ILE A 107 5.82 -19.87 22.12
CA ILE A 107 4.45 -20.41 21.96
C ILE A 107 4.50 -21.85 21.44
N ALA A 108 5.36 -22.11 20.45
CA ALA A 108 5.51 -23.46 19.87
C ALA A 108 6.02 -24.46 20.93
N ARG A 109 6.92 -24.07 21.81
CA ARG A 109 7.38 -24.92 22.91
C ARG A 109 6.29 -25.15 23.93
N GLU A 110 5.55 -24.10 24.34
CA GLU A 110 4.47 -24.21 25.33
C GLU A 110 3.35 -25.16 24.87
N PHE A 111 2.97 -25.07 23.60
CA PHE A 111 1.87 -25.89 23.04
C PHE A 111 2.33 -27.18 22.35
N GLY A 112 3.63 -27.45 22.29
CA GLY A 112 4.18 -28.62 21.63
C GLY A 112 3.87 -28.65 20.12
N LEU A 113 3.92 -27.50 19.44
CA LEU A 113 3.51 -27.39 18.04
C LEU A 113 4.53 -28.04 17.09
N SER A 114 4.04 -28.83 16.16
CA SER A 114 4.84 -29.31 15.03
C SER A 114 5.12 -28.21 14.02
N ALA A 115 6.14 -28.39 13.17
CA ALA A 115 6.45 -27.47 12.07
C ALA A 115 5.26 -27.29 11.12
N GLY A 116 4.47 -28.35 10.87
CA GLY A 116 3.23 -28.28 10.10
C GLY A 116 2.18 -27.37 10.72
N GLN A 117 1.99 -27.44 12.04
CA GLN A 117 1.05 -26.60 12.77
C GLN A 117 1.50 -25.12 12.79
N VAL A 118 2.80 -24.86 12.90
CA VAL A 118 3.36 -23.50 12.77
C VAL A 118 3.11 -22.95 11.36
N ALA A 119 3.26 -23.78 10.33
CA ALA A 119 2.93 -23.41 8.95
C ALA A 119 1.44 -23.08 8.78
N ASP A 120 0.54 -23.88 9.35
CA ASP A 120 -0.92 -23.62 9.32
C ASP A 120 -1.27 -22.28 9.98
N ILE A 121 -0.65 -21.97 11.12
CA ILE A 121 -0.82 -20.69 11.82
C ILE A 121 -0.36 -19.51 10.95
N ASN A 122 0.76 -19.67 10.23
CA ASN A 122 1.28 -18.64 9.31
C ASN A 122 0.39 -18.49 8.08
N ILE A 123 -0.10 -19.58 7.49
CA ILE A 123 -1.07 -19.57 6.38
C ILE A 123 -2.35 -18.85 6.83
N ALA A 124 -2.92 -19.24 7.98
CA ALA A 124 -4.14 -18.64 8.52
C ALA A 124 -4.00 -17.12 8.70
N SER A 125 -2.82 -16.67 9.18
CA SER A 125 -2.55 -15.24 9.39
C SER A 125 -2.63 -14.39 8.13
N VAL A 126 -2.48 -15.00 6.94
CA VAL A 126 -2.47 -14.28 5.65
C VAL A 126 -3.72 -14.57 4.83
N ALA A 127 -4.29 -15.77 4.95
CA ALA A 127 -5.40 -16.24 4.10
C ALA A 127 -6.64 -15.34 4.20
N ALA A 128 -7.05 -14.95 5.41
CA ALA A 128 -8.20 -14.07 5.61
C ALA A 128 -8.02 -12.70 4.94
N THR A 129 -6.79 -12.22 4.82
CA THR A 129 -6.49 -10.94 4.17
C THR A 129 -7.00 -10.90 2.73
N ILE A 130 -6.90 -12.02 1.99
CA ILE A 130 -7.33 -12.09 0.58
C ILE A 130 -8.81 -11.75 0.47
N VAL A 131 -9.64 -12.37 1.29
CA VAL A 131 -11.10 -12.19 1.28
C VAL A 131 -11.47 -10.79 1.77
N ILE A 132 -10.89 -10.35 2.88
CA ILE A 132 -11.24 -9.05 3.49
C ILE A 132 -10.84 -7.88 2.59
N ARG A 133 -9.75 -7.98 1.81
CA ARG A 133 -9.38 -6.96 0.82
C ARG A 133 -10.45 -6.73 -0.24
N LEU A 134 -11.16 -7.77 -0.65
CA LEU A 134 -12.27 -7.66 -1.60
C LEU A 134 -13.48 -6.95 -0.99
N ILE A 135 -13.66 -7.01 0.33
CA ILE A 135 -14.78 -6.45 1.06
C ILE A 135 -14.53 -4.99 1.45
N VAL A 136 -13.34 -4.65 1.93
CA VAL A 136 -13.06 -3.30 2.46
C VAL A 136 -13.08 -2.20 1.39
N GLY A 137 -12.74 -2.51 0.13
CA GLY A 137 -12.83 -1.55 -0.98
C GLY A 137 -14.26 -1.01 -1.16
N PRO A 138 -15.25 -1.86 -1.45
CA PRO A 138 -16.66 -1.47 -1.51
C PRO A 138 -17.20 -0.83 -0.23
N LEU A 139 -16.73 -1.24 0.94
CA LEU A 139 -17.10 -0.62 2.21
C LEU A 139 -16.58 0.83 2.30
N CYS A 140 -15.34 1.10 1.85
CA CYS A 140 -14.81 2.46 1.79
C CYS A 140 -15.63 3.35 0.85
N ASP A 141 -16.06 2.83 -0.31
CA ASP A 141 -16.94 3.56 -1.23
C ASP A 141 -18.31 3.87 -0.60
N ARG A 142 -18.85 2.95 0.19
CA ARG A 142 -20.17 3.08 0.78
C ARG A 142 -20.17 3.94 2.04
N TYR A 143 -19.26 3.69 2.97
CA TYR A 143 -19.27 4.25 4.33
C TYR A 143 -18.18 5.28 4.59
N GLY A 144 -17.21 5.40 3.69
CA GLY A 144 -16.02 6.23 3.81
C GLY A 144 -14.85 5.54 4.51
N PRO A 145 -13.60 5.90 4.15
CA PRO A 145 -12.40 5.27 4.69
C PRO A 145 -12.23 5.48 6.20
N ARG A 146 -12.66 6.60 6.75
CA ARG A 146 -12.61 6.90 8.19
C ARG A 146 -13.32 5.85 9.04
N ARG A 147 -14.56 5.54 8.69
CA ARG A 147 -15.40 4.58 9.42
C ARG A 147 -14.90 3.15 9.24
N VAL A 148 -14.56 2.81 8.01
CA VAL A 148 -14.10 1.46 7.67
C VAL A 148 -12.77 1.16 8.35
N TYR A 149 -11.84 2.12 8.38
CA TYR A 149 -10.55 1.92 9.03
C TYR A 149 -10.65 1.82 10.55
N ALA A 150 -11.38 2.74 11.17
CA ALA A 150 -11.61 2.68 12.62
C ALA A 150 -12.32 1.37 13.01
N GLY A 151 -13.33 0.95 12.21
CA GLY A 151 -14.02 -0.33 12.40
C GLY A 151 -13.09 -1.54 12.23
N LEU A 152 -12.25 -1.55 11.19
CA LEU A 152 -11.27 -2.63 10.98
C LEU A 152 -10.30 -2.75 12.16
N MET A 153 -9.78 -1.62 12.68
CA MET A 153 -8.89 -1.64 13.83
C MET A 153 -9.59 -2.10 15.12
N ALA A 154 -10.79 -1.59 15.37
CA ALA A 154 -11.55 -1.96 16.57
C ALA A 154 -11.95 -3.45 16.56
N LEU A 155 -12.48 -3.95 15.44
CA LEU A 155 -12.86 -5.36 15.28
C LEU A 155 -11.61 -6.26 15.23
N GLY A 156 -10.54 -5.82 14.55
CA GLY A 156 -9.29 -6.56 14.47
C GLY A 156 -8.54 -6.66 15.79
N ALA A 157 -8.74 -5.71 16.72
CA ALA A 157 -8.17 -5.78 18.05
C ALA A 157 -8.74 -6.94 18.90
N ILE A 158 -9.98 -7.39 18.58
CA ILE A 158 -10.62 -8.51 19.30
C ILE A 158 -9.81 -9.80 19.16
N PRO A 159 -9.52 -10.31 17.94
CA PRO A 159 -8.71 -11.53 17.81
C PRO A 159 -7.25 -11.33 18.26
N VAL A 160 -6.68 -10.10 18.21
CA VAL A 160 -5.35 -9.82 18.76
C VAL A 160 -5.37 -9.98 20.29
N LEU A 161 -6.39 -9.45 20.96
CA LEU A 161 -6.55 -9.60 22.39
C LEU A 161 -6.88 -11.05 22.78
N ALA A 162 -7.76 -11.72 22.02
CA ALA A 162 -8.13 -13.11 22.22
C ALA A 162 -6.93 -14.06 22.14
N LEU A 163 -5.91 -13.72 21.33
CA LEU A 163 -4.68 -14.49 21.22
C LEU A 163 -3.95 -14.63 22.58
N ALA A 164 -4.02 -13.60 23.43
CA ALA A 164 -3.46 -13.66 24.80
C ALA A 164 -4.18 -14.66 25.72
N PHE A 165 -5.37 -15.12 25.35
CA PHE A 165 -6.17 -16.10 26.08
C PHE A 165 -6.21 -17.49 25.41
N SER A 166 -5.37 -17.69 24.38
CA SER A 166 -5.27 -18.99 23.72
C SER A 166 -4.54 -20.00 24.64
N HIS A 167 -5.04 -21.23 24.67
CA HIS A 167 -4.49 -22.33 25.48
C HIS A 167 -4.19 -23.59 24.68
N ASP A 168 -4.53 -23.59 23.40
CA ASP A 168 -4.34 -24.72 22.50
C ASP A 168 -4.11 -24.28 21.05
N TYR A 169 -3.71 -25.22 20.20
CA TYR A 169 -3.45 -25.00 18.79
C TYR A 169 -4.65 -24.40 18.03
N LEU A 170 -5.87 -24.92 18.29
CA LEU A 170 -7.06 -24.53 17.55
C LEU A 170 -7.45 -23.06 17.84
N THR A 171 -7.46 -22.68 19.12
CA THR A 171 -7.75 -21.29 19.52
C THR A 171 -6.70 -20.33 18.98
N LEU A 172 -5.41 -20.72 18.99
CA LEU A 172 -4.32 -19.95 18.40
C LEU A 172 -4.52 -19.78 16.89
N LEU A 173 -4.85 -20.85 16.17
CA LEU A 173 -5.10 -20.85 14.73
C LEU A 173 -6.27 -19.93 14.34
N LEU A 174 -7.40 -20.04 15.07
CA LEU A 174 -8.59 -19.21 14.82
C LEU A 174 -8.33 -17.73 15.11
N CYS A 175 -7.60 -17.43 16.18
CA CYS A 175 -7.18 -16.05 16.46
C CYS A 175 -6.27 -15.51 15.34
N ARG A 176 -5.31 -16.29 14.85
CA ARG A 176 -4.42 -15.90 13.76
C ARG A 176 -5.17 -15.70 12.44
N LEU A 177 -6.17 -16.52 12.15
CA LEU A 177 -7.07 -16.32 11.00
C LEU A 177 -7.83 -14.99 11.12
N GLY A 178 -8.39 -14.70 12.29
CA GLY A 178 -9.09 -13.43 12.55
C GLY A 178 -8.16 -12.21 12.43
N ILE A 179 -6.94 -12.32 12.97
CA ILE A 179 -5.91 -11.27 12.86
C ILE A 179 -5.53 -11.00 11.40
N GLY A 180 -5.57 -12.03 10.53
CA GLY A 180 -5.33 -11.88 9.10
C GLY A 180 -6.19 -10.81 8.44
N ALA A 181 -7.41 -10.55 8.96
CA ALA A 181 -8.27 -9.48 8.46
C ALA A 181 -7.61 -8.09 8.52
N VAL A 182 -6.76 -7.86 9.53
CA VAL A 182 -6.04 -6.59 9.75
C VAL A 182 -5.10 -6.26 8.59
N GLY A 183 -4.59 -7.26 7.87
CA GLY A 183 -3.77 -7.08 6.67
C GLY A 183 -4.47 -6.37 5.52
N ALA A 184 -5.80 -6.27 5.55
CA ALA A 184 -6.57 -5.48 4.59
C ALA A 184 -6.44 -3.95 4.81
N SER A 185 -5.85 -3.51 5.93
CA SER A 185 -5.54 -2.11 6.24
C SER A 185 -4.77 -1.39 5.11
N PHE A 186 -3.94 -2.11 4.37
CA PHE A 186 -3.24 -1.59 3.19
C PHE A 186 -4.20 -0.97 2.16
N VAL A 187 -5.31 -1.66 1.84
CA VAL A 187 -6.28 -1.18 0.85
C VAL A 187 -6.90 0.14 1.30
N ILE A 188 -7.29 0.24 2.58
CA ILE A 188 -7.88 1.47 3.12
C ILE A 188 -6.85 2.60 3.15
N THR A 189 -5.59 2.29 3.48
CA THR A 189 -4.47 3.23 3.46
C THR A 189 -4.30 3.86 2.08
N GLN A 190 -4.21 3.03 1.02
CA GLN A 190 -4.07 3.51 -0.35
C GLN A 190 -5.31 4.29 -0.82
N TYR A 191 -6.50 3.82 -0.46
CA TYR A 191 -7.77 4.49 -0.78
C TYR A 191 -7.82 5.89 -0.16
N HIS A 192 -7.64 5.98 1.16
CA HIS A 192 -7.76 7.24 1.89
C HIS A 192 -6.72 8.26 1.45
N THR A 193 -5.47 7.82 1.28
CA THR A 193 -4.40 8.67 0.74
C THR A 193 -4.76 9.19 -0.66
N SER A 194 -5.28 8.34 -1.54
CA SER A 194 -5.65 8.72 -2.91
C SER A 194 -6.79 9.75 -2.97
N VAL A 195 -7.73 9.68 -2.03
CA VAL A 195 -8.82 10.66 -1.94
C VAL A 195 -8.33 12.01 -1.43
N MET A 196 -7.33 12.03 -0.55
CA MET A 196 -6.81 13.24 0.10
C MET A 196 -5.81 14.02 -0.76
N PHE A 197 -5.10 13.37 -1.69
CA PHE A 197 -4.02 13.98 -2.44
C PHE A 197 -4.34 14.17 -3.93
N ALA A 198 -3.81 15.25 -4.51
CA ALA A 198 -3.95 15.55 -5.92
C ALA A 198 -3.06 14.63 -6.79
N PRO A 199 -3.40 14.44 -8.08
CA PRO A 199 -2.68 13.53 -8.98
C PRO A 199 -1.18 13.74 -9.11
N ASN A 200 -0.71 14.97 -8.88
CA ASN A 200 0.71 15.33 -8.97
C ASN A 200 1.58 14.80 -7.82
N VAL A 201 0.98 14.44 -6.67
CA VAL A 201 1.70 13.98 -5.46
C VAL A 201 1.13 12.69 -4.87
N VAL A 202 0.00 12.19 -5.39
CA VAL A 202 -0.68 11.00 -4.85
C VAL A 202 0.19 9.75 -4.91
N GLY A 203 1.00 9.58 -5.95
CA GLY A 203 1.93 8.44 -6.07
C GLY A 203 2.97 8.44 -4.94
N THR A 204 3.60 9.59 -4.68
CA THR A 204 4.57 9.75 -3.58
C THR A 204 3.90 9.56 -2.22
N ALA A 205 2.71 10.12 -2.02
CA ALA A 205 1.97 9.99 -0.76
C ALA A 205 1.60 8.51 -0.49
N ASN A 206 1.13 7.78 -1.51
CA ASN A 206 0.82 6.36 -1.41
C ASN A 206 2.08 5.52 -1.14
N ALA A 207 3.19 5.79 -1.82
CA ALA A 207 4.45 5.06 -1.61
C ALA A 207 5.01 5.30 -0.20
N ALA A 208 4.96 6.53 0.30
CA ALA A 208 5.42 6.88 1.64
C ALA A 208 4.53 6.23 2.71
N SER A 209 3.20 6.35 2.60
CA SER A 209 2.28 5.73 3.55
C SER A 209 2.38 4.20 3.57
N ALA A 210 2.60 3.57 2.40
CA ALA A 210 2.84 2.14 2.30
C ALA A 210 4.16 1.71 2.97
N GLY A 211 5.25 2.40 2.66
CA GLY A 211 6.57 2.06 3.21
C GLY A 211 6.64 2.22 4.72
N TRP A 212 6.17 3.36 5.23
CA TRP A 212 6.17 3.66 6.67
C TRP A 212 5.22 2.74 7.44
N GLY A 213 4.06 2.42 6.88
CA GLY A 213 3.14 1.49 7.50
C GLY A 213 3.68 0.06 7.56
N ASN A 214 4.30 -0.44 6.49
CA ASN A 214 4.92 -1.77 6.46
C ASN A 214 6.04 -1.94 7.50
N ALA A 215 6.74 -0.87 7.88
CA ALA A 215 7.76 -0.92 8.92
C ALA A 215 7.21 -1.38 10.28
N GLY A 216 5.88 -1.35 10.48
CA GLY A 216 5.22 -1.91 11.66
C GLY A 216 5.52 -3.39 11.87
N ALA A 217 5.66 -4.18 10.80
CA ALA A 217 6.06 -5.58 10.90
C ALA A 217 7.49 -5.74 11.46
N GLY A 218 8.43 -4.95 10.95
CA GLY A 218 9.81 -4.92 11.46
C GLY A 218 9.88 -4.43 12.90
N ALA A 219 9.09 -3.41 13.25
CA ALA A 219 8.99 -2.93 14.62
C ALA A 219 8.43 -4.00 15.57
N ALA A 220 7.46 -4.82 15.12
CA ALA A 220 6.93 -5.93 15.91
C ALA A 220 8.03 -6.96 16.23
N GLN A 221 8.84 -7.33 15.22
CA GLN A 221 9.95 -8.26 15.40
C GLN A 221 10.96 -7.77 16.46
N ALA A 222 11.27 -6.48 16.45
CA ALA A 222 12.24 -5.90 17.38
C ALA A 222 11.65 -5.61 18.78
N LEU A 223 10.44 -5.06 18.85
CA LEU A 223 9.88 -4.54 20.10
C LEU A 223 9.12 -5.58 20.93
N VAL A 224 8.44 -6.55 20.28
CA VAL A 224 7.64 -7.53 21.02
C VAL A 224 8.50 -8.44 21.92
N PRO A 225 9.69 -8.92 21.51
CA PRO A 225 10.60 -9.61 22.43
C PRO A 225 11.07 -8.76 23.60
N LEU A 226 11.18 -7.44 23.43
CA LEU A 226 11.50 -6.53 24.53
C LEU A 226 10.34 -6.38 25.51
N LEU A 227 9.09 -6.33 25.00
CA LEU A 227 7.90 -6.34 25.86
C LEU A 227 7.79 -7.65 26.63
N PHE A 228 8.09 -8.78 26.01
CA PHE A 228 8.17 -10.08 26.66
C PHE A 228 9.25 -10.08 27.77
N ALA A 229 10.45 -9.62 27.47
CA ALA A 229 11.53 -9.53 28.44
C ALA A 229 11.18 -8.60 29.63
N ALA A 230 10.51 -7.47 29.36
CA ALA A 230 10.03 -6.57 30.42
C ALA A 230 8.98 -7.25 31.31
N ALA A 231 8.04 -8.02 30.71
CA ALA A 231 7.06 -8.77 31.49
C ALA A 231 7.71 -9.84 32.38
N MET A 232 8.74 -10.54 31.86
CA MET A 232 9.55 -11.48 32.66
C MET A 232 10.28 -10.77 33.82
N ALA A 233 10.85 -9.59 33.55
CA ALA A 233 11.54 -8.81 34.59
C ALA A 233 10.60 -8.29 35.69
N LEU A 234 9.30 -8.14 35.38
CA LEU A 234 8.25 -7.83 36.35
C LEU A 234 7.78 -9.06 37.18
N GLY A 235 8.39 -10.23 36.96
CA GLY A 235 8.10 -11.45 37.71
C GLY A 235 7.02 -12.35 37.10
N LEU A 236 6.55 -12.07 35.89
CA LEU A 236 5.63 -12.97 35.21
C LEU A 236 6.36 -14.22 34.70
N GLY A 237 5.73 -15.39 34.82
CA GLY A 237 6.24 -16.61 34.21
C GLY A 237 6.18 -16.54 32.68
N GLU A 238 6.98 -17.35 31.97
CA GLU A 238 7.13 -17.35 30.51
C GLU A 238 5.78 -17.37 29.81
N SER A 239 4.87 -18.24 30.23
CA SER A 239 3.51 -18.37 29.67
C SER A 239 2.68 -17.07 29.83
N SER A 240 2.73 -16.41 30.98
CA SER A 240 1.99 -15.16 31.21
C SER A 240 2.67 -13.97 30.55
N ALA A 241 3.99 -13.97 30.42
CA ALA A 241 4.76 -12.88 29.86
C ALA A 241 4.51 -12.70 28.36
N TRP A 242 4.46 -13.78 27.56
CA TRP A 242 4.16 -13.64 26.13
C TRP A 242 2.71 -13.20 25.90
N ARG A 243 1.77 -13.64 26.74
CA ARG A 243 0.37 -13.21 26.67
C ARG A 243 0.24 -11.71 26.99
N ALA A 244 0.91 -11.25 28.06
CA ALA A 244 0.95 -9.83 28.42
C ALA A 244 1.57 -8.96 27.29
N ALA A 245 2.64 -9.43 26.65
CA ALA A 245 3.27 -8.74 25.53
C ALA A 245 2.31 -8.55 24.35
N LEU A 246 1.40 -9.51 24.09
CA LEU A 246 0.42 -9.43 22.99
C LEU A 246 -0.81 -8.56 23.29
N VAL A 247 -1.05 -8.20 24.55
CA VAL A 247 -2.10 -7.23 24.91
C VAL A 247 -1.73 -5.82 24.43
N VAL A 248 -0.45 -5.46 24.43
CA VAL A 248 0.02 -4.13 24.02
C VAL A 248 -0.38 -3.77 22.59
N PRO A 249 -0.16 -4.61 21.56
CA PRO A 249 -0.64 -4.37 20.20
C PRO A 249 -2.16 -4.15 20.11
N ALA A 250 -2.95 -4.93 20.86
CA ALA A 250 -4.41 -4.78 20.86
C ALA A 250 -4.83 -3.41 21.40
N ILE A 251 -4.24 -2.98 22.53
CA ILE A 251 -4.49 -1.65 23.12
C ILE A 251 -4.06 -0.56 22.13
N ALA A 252 -2.91 -0.70 21.47
CA ALA A 252 -2.43 0.25 20.48
C ALA A 252 -3.41 0.38 19.28
N MET A 253 -3.98 -0.74 18.82
CA MET A 253 -5.01 -0.73 17.78
C MET A 253 -6.28 0.00 18.22
N LEU A 254 -6.77 -0.25 19.43
CA LEU A 254 -7.96 0.43 19.96
C LEU A 254 -7.72 1.94 20.13
N ALA A 255 -6.58 2.31 20.69
CA ALA A 255 -6.18 3.72 20.81
C ALA A 255 -6.09 4.40 19.44
N MET A 256 -5.45 3.72 18.45
CA MET A 256 -5.34 4.24 17.09
C MET A 256 -6.71 4.32 16.40
N ALA A 257 -7.62 3.38 16.64
CA ALA A 257 -8.99 3.43 16.11
C ALA A 257 -9.73 4.69 16.60
N VAL A 258 -9.60 5.02 17.90
CA VAL A 258 -10.19 6.23 18.49
C VAL A 258 -9.55 7.50 17.91
N LEU A 259 -8.22 7.55 17.83
CA LEU A 259 -7.49 8.69 17.25
C LEU A 259 -7.89 8.91 15.79
N TYR A 260 -7.94 7.82 15.01
CA TYR A 260 -8.32 7.87 13.61
C TYR A 260 -9.77 8.37 13.43
N TRP A 261 -10.70 7.83 14.21
CA TRP A 261 -12.09 8.26 14.21
C TRP A 261 -12.25 9.73 14.60
N ARG A 262 -11.48 10.20 15.59
CA ARG A 262 -11.63 11.55 16.15
C ARG A 262 -11.00 12.64 15.29
N TYR A 263 -9.90 12.36 14.62
CA TYR A 263 -9.06 13.36 13.98
C TYR A 263 -8.97 13.27 12.47
N THR A 264 -9.56 12.25 11.81
CA THR A 264 -9.64 12.17 10.35
C THR A 264 -11.04 12.48 9.84
N GLN A 265 -11.15 12.65 8.53
CA GLN A 265 -12.39 12.75 7.75
C GLN A 265 -12.20 12.00 6.44
N ASP A 266 -13.29 11.62 5.73
CA ASP A 266 -13.20 10.74 4.56
C ASP A 266 -12.50 11.39 3.35
N CYS A 267 -12.74 12.69 3.13
CA CYS A 267 -12.13 13.46 2.04
C CYS A 267 -11.90 14.91 2.49
N PRO A 268 -11.20 15.75 1.69
CA PRO A 268 -10.95 17.14 2.06
C PRO A 268 -12.22 17.97 2.36
N GLN A 269 -13.35 17.57 1.74
CA GLN A 269 -14.63 18.27 1.90
C GLN A 269 -15.44 17.80 3.13
N GLY A 270 -15.07 16.66 3.74
CA GLY A 270 -15.77 16.10 4.90
C GLY A 270 -16.05 14.61 4.78
N ASP A 271 -17.02 14.13 5.52
CA ASP A 271 -17.40 12.72 5.55
C ASP A 271 -18.38 12.37 4.40
N PHE A 272 -18.18 11.21 3.75
CA PHE A 272 -18.96 10.78 2.59
C PHE A 272 -20.46 10.72 2.86
N LEU A 273 -20.87 10.22 4.01
CA LEU A 273 -22.29 10.10 4.34
C LEU A 273 -22.96 11.48 4.51
N ASP A 274 -22.25 12.44 5.08
CA ASP A 274 -22.77 13.79 5.27
C ASP A 274 -22.82 14.58 3.95
N LEU A 275 -21.80 14.40 3.09
CA LEU A 275 -21.78 14.99 1.75
C LEU A 275 -22.93 14.45 0.89
N ARG A 276 -23.18 13.15 0.91
CA ARG A 276 -24.30 12.53 0.19
C ARG A 276 -25.66 13.00 0.69
N ARG A 277 -25.84 13.17 2.00
CA ARG A 277 -27.06 13.74 2.57
C ARG A 277 -27.31 15.17 2.10
N ARG A 278 -26.24 15.91 1.79
CA ARG A 278 -26.30 17.28 1.24
C ARG A 278 -26.40 17.31 -0.29
N GLY A 279 -26.52 16.16 -0.96
CA GLY A 279 -26.60 16.06 -2.42
C GLY A 279 -25.28 16.33 -3.15
N VAL A 280 -24.13 16.32 -2.45
CA VAL A 280 -22.81 16.52 -3.06
C VAL A 280 -22.31 15.19 -3.60
N GLU A 281 -21.98 15.15 -4.91
CA GLU A 281 -21.33 13.98 -5.50
C GLU A 281 -19.91 13.82 -4.93
N VAL A 282 -19.62 12.62 -4.44
CA VAL A 282 -18.31 12.27 -3.88
C VAL A 282 -17.45 11.63 -4.98
N GLU A 283 -16.30 12.26 -5.29
CA GLU A 283 -15.29 11.61 -6.13
C GLU A 283 -14.75 10.35 -5.43
N GLY A 284 -14.99 9.19 -5.99
CA GLY A 284 -14.55 7.89 -5.44
C GLY A 284 -15.60 6.79 -5.65
N GLY A 285 -16.86 7.14 -5.82
CA GLY A 285 -17.95 6.20 -6.04
C GLY A 285 -18.21 5.81 -7.49
N LYS A 286 -17.36 6.18 -8.44
CA LYS A 286 -17.52 5.77 -9.83
C LYS A 286 -17.13 4.31 -9.98
N LYS A 287 -18.15 3.51 -10.22
CA LYS A 287 -18.15 2.08 -10.56
C LYS A 287 -16.97 1.68 -11.47
N GLY A 288 -15.82 1.36 -10.87
CA GLY A 288 -14.86 0.45 -11.47
C GLY A 288 -15.52 -0.93 -11.40
N GLY A 289 -16.36 -1.24 -12.40
CA GLY A 289 -17.17 -2.44 -12.36
C GLY A 289 -16.36 -3.68 -12.70
N TRP A 290 -17.00 -4.84 -12.65
CA TRP A 290 -16.49 -6.13 -13.12
C TRP A 290 -15.79 -6.06 -14.48
N SER A 291 -16.16 -5.13 -15.38
CA SER A 291 -15.50 -4.91 -16.67
C SER A 291 -14.02 -4.52 -16.56
N SER A 292 -13.65 -3.71 -15.58
CA SER A 292 -12.23 -3.38 -15.30
C SER A 292 -11.46 -4.59 -14.82
N PHE A 293 -12.08 -5.41 -13.97
CA PHE A 293 -11.47 -6.63 -13.45
C PHE A 293 -11.29 -7.68 -14.56
N THR A 294 -12.32 -7.93 -15.38
CA THR A 294 -12.24 -8.89 -16.50
C THR A 294 -11.23 -8.45 -17.56
N ALA A 295 -11.14 -7.15 -17.88
CA ALA A 295 -10.13 -6.61 -18.76
C ALA A 295 -8.71 -6.85 -18.21
N ALA A 296 -8.50 -6.64 -16.92
CA ALA A 296 -7.22 -6.92 -16.27
C ALA A 296 -6.88 -8.41 -16.31
N CYS A 297 -7.84 -9.31 -16.06
CA CYS A 297 -7.64 -10.77 -16.14
C CYS A 297 -7.19 -11.24 -17.53
N SER A 298 -7.64 -10.58 -18.59
CA SER A 298 -7.29 -10.93 -19.98
C SER A 298 -5.91 -10.48 -20.40
N ASN A 299 -5.23 -9.65 -19.60
CA ASN A 299 -3.91 -9.12 -19.92
C ASN A 299 -2.79 -9.97 -19.28
N TYR A 300 -2.01 -10.68 -20.10
CA TYR A 300 -0.93 -11.56 -19.62
C TYR A 300 0.10 -10.83 -18.74
N ARG A 301 0.34 -9.54 -18.97
CA ARG A 301 1.28 -8.73 -18.17
C ARG A 301 0.86 -8.65 -16.70
N VAL A 302 -0.43 -8.65 -16.46
CA VAL A 302 -0.99 -8.66 -15.10
C VAL A 302 -0.60 -9.93 -14.37
N TRP A 303 -0.68 -11.09 -15.03
CA TRP A 303 -0.29 -12.38 -14.46
C TRP A 303 1.22 -12.50 -14.27
N MET A 304 2.03 -11.94 -15.16
CA MET A 304 3.47 -11.86 -14.96
C MET A 304 3.82 -11.02 -13.72
N LEU A 305 3.15 -9.87 -13.55
CA LEU A 305 3.32 -9.04 -12.35
C LEU A 305 2.71 -9.69 -11.10
N PHE A 306 1.63 -10.47 -11.23
CA PHE A 306 1.09 -11.28 -10.14
C PHE A 306 2.14 -12.25 -9.59
N VAL A 307 2.84 -12.99 -10.47
CA VAL A 307 3.90 -13.92 -10.08
C VAL A 307 5.09 -13.19 -9.45
N THR A 308 5.57 -12.10 -10.08
CA THR A 308 6.71 -11.34 -9.54
C THR A 308 6.38 -10.68 -8.20
N TYR A 309 5.13 -10.21 -8.01
CA TYR A 309 4.71 -9.64 -6.73
C TYR A 309 4.48 -10.73 -5.68
N GLY A 310 4.05 -11.92 -6.10
CA GLY A 310 4.03 -13.13 -5.27
C GLY A 310 5.42 -13.52 -4.79
N ALA A 311 6.42 -13.38 -5.65
CA ALA A 311 7.81 -13.64 -5.31
C ALA A 311 8.36 -12.63 -4.29
N CYS A 312 8.19 -11.32 -4.48
CA CYS A 312 8.75 -10.34 -3.56
C CYS A 312 7.87 -10.10 -2.32
N PHE A 313 6.63 -9.67 -2.48
CA PHE A 313 5.76 -9.40 -1.33
C PHE A 313 5.33 -10.67 -0.59
N GLY A 314 5.16 -11.79 -1.32
CA GLY A 314 4.86 -13.08 -0.71
C GLY A 314 5.99 -13.56 0.18
N VAL A 315 7.24 -13.45 -0.28
CA VAL A 315 8.44 -13.75 0.52
C VAL A 315 8.54 -12.79 1.70
N GLU A 316 8.29 -11.49 1.50
CA GLU A 316 8.30 -10.51 2.60
C GLU A 316 7.36 -10.94 3.73
N LEU A 317 6.11 -11.28 3.43
CA LEU A 317 5.14 -11.73 4.43
C LEU A 317 5.56 -13.05 5.08
N PHE A 318 6.12 -13.98 4.32
CA PHE A 318 6.61 -15.25 4.82
C PHE A 318 7.79 -15.04 5.79
N ILE A 319 8.79 -14.28 5.41
CA ILE A 319 9.97 -13.98 6.24
C ILE A 319 9.56 -13.28 7.55
N HIS A 320 8.61 -12.35 7.51
CA HIS A 320 8.09 -11.72 8.73
C HIS A 320 7.48 -12.73 9.72
N ASN A 321 6.95 -13.85 9.24
CA ASN A 321 6.38 -14.87 10.10
C ASN A 321 7.40 -15.88 10.62
N ILE A 322 8.51 -16.13 9.90
CA ILE A 322 9.41 -17.23 10.24
C ILE A 322 10.81 -16.81 10.71
N ALA A 323 11.24 -15.58 10.40
CA ALA A 323 12.65 -15.22 10.59
C ALA A 323 13.11 -15.34 12.04
N ALA A 324 12.31 -14.88 13.03
CA ALA A 324 12.67 -14.99 14.43
C ALA A 324 12.79 -16.45 14.87
N LEU A 325 11.82 -17.31 14.45
CA LEU A 325 11.87 -18.75 14.71
C LEU A 325 13.12 -19.38 14.11
N TYR A 326 13.42 -19.05 12.86
CA TYR A 326 14.62 -19.57 12.17
C TYR A 326 15.92 -19.21 12.89
N TYR A 327 16.05 -17.96 13.37
CA TYR A 327 17.23 -17.53 14.10
C TYR A 327 17.38 -18.22 15.48
N VAL A 328 16.27 -18.44 16.17
CA VAL A 328 16.28 -19.16 17.46
C VAL A 328 16.60 -20.62 17.25
N ASP A 329 15.94 -21.29 16.30
CA ASP A 329 16.03 -22.75 16.13
C ASP A 329 17.34 -23.17 15.43
N HIS A 330 17.76 -22.44 14.41
CA HIS A 330 18.93 -22.81 13.59
C HIS A 330 20.22 -22.24 14.18
N PHE A 331 20.25 -20.94 14.56
CA PHE A 331 21.44 -20.27 15.06
C PHE A 331 21.52 -20.18 16.58
N LYS A 332 20.52 -20.67 17.30
CA LYS A 332 20.46 -20.67 18.79
C LYS A 332 20.59 -19.27 19.39
N LEU A 333 20.14 -18.24 18.68
CA LEU A 333 20.10 -16.88 19.21
C LEU A 333 19.04 -16.77 20.30
N SER A 334 19.25 -15.86 21.26
CA SER A 334 18.21 -15.47 22.20
C SER A 334 17.02 -14.88 21.46
N LEU A 335 15.83 -14.92 22.06
CA LEU A 335 14.60 -14.36 21.48
C LEU A 335 14.77 -12.87 21.13
N ARG A 336 15.48 -12.13 21.98
CA ARG A 336 15.78 -10.70 21.75
C ARG A 336 16.66 -10.49 20.52
N GLU A 337 17.76 -11.22 20.41
CA GLU A 337 18.69 -11.12 19.27
C GLU A 337 18.02 -11.54 17.97
N ALA A 338 17.27 -12.65 18.00
CA ALA A 338 16.52 -13.15 16.85
C ALA A 338 15.46 -12.14 16.38
N GLY A 339 14.71 -11.53 17.32
CA GLY A 339 13.74 -10.50 17.03
C GLY A 339 14.36 -9.23 16.45
N MET A 340 15.51 -8.80 16.99
CA MET A 340 16.25 -7.64 16.45
C MET A 340 16.77 -7.92 15.03
N ALA A 341 17.36 -9.11 14.80
CA ALA A 341 17.82 -9.51 13.48
C ALA A 341 16.66 -9.55 12.45
N ALA A 342 15.54 -10.19 12.80
CA ALA A 342 14.35 -10.24 11.95
C ALA A 342 13.73 -8.84 11.74
N GLY A 343 13.80 -7.96 12.76
CA GLY A 343 13.31 -6.59 12.71
C GLY A 343 13.99 -5.73 11.66
N VAL A 344 15.31 -5.92 11.48
CA VAL A 344 16.08 -5.18 10.46
C VAL A 344 15.47 -5.38 9.07
N PHE A 345 15.07 -6.60 8.70
CA PHE A 345 14.42 -6.88 7.42
C PHE A 345 13.18 -6.00 7.19
N GLY A 346 12.26 -5.96 8.16
CA GLY A 346 11.03 -5.18 8.01
C GLY A 346 11.26 -3.66 8.03
N LEU A 347 12.26 -3.19 8.79
CA LEU A 347 12.60 -1.77 8.85
C LEU A 347 13.21 -1.24 7.54
N LEU A 348 13.81 -2.11 6.71
CA LEU A 348 14.25 -1.74 5.36
C LEU A 348 13.11 -1.17 4.51
N ALA A 349 11.85 -1.55 4.76
CA ALA A 349 10.68 -1.04 4.06
C ALA A 349 10.55 0.49 4.12
N LEU A 350 11.07 1.14 5.19
CA LEU A 350 11.00 2.60 5.39
C LEU A 350 11.55 3.38 4.19
N PHE A 351 12.62 2.91 3.56
CA PHE A 351 13.26 3.59 2.45
C PHE A 351 13.40 2.74 1.18
N ALA A 352 13.58 1.41 1.29
CA ALA A 352 13.90 0.57 0.15
C ALA A 352 12.74 0.48 -0.87
N ARG A 353 11.46 0.47 -0.42
CA ARG A 353 10.32 0.51 -1.34
C ARG A 353 10.28 1.79 -2.17
N ALA A 354 10.47 2.94 -1.52
CA ALA A 354 10.53 4.23 -2.20
C ALA A 354 11.72 4.30 -3.17
N LEU A 355 12.88 3.76 -2.76
CA LEU A 355 14.07 3.68 -3.60
C LEU A 355 13.85 2.85 -4.86
N GLY A 356 13.17 1.69 -4.76
CA GLY A 356 12.83 0.84 -5.91
C GLY A 356 11.95 1.57 -6.93
N GLY A 357 10.90 2.26 -6.46
CA GLY A 357 10.03 3.09 -7.29
C GLY A 357 10.78 4.25 -7.95
N TRP A 358 11.59 4.98 -7.17
CA TRP A 358 12.39 6.10 -7.67
C TRP A 358 13.42 5.67 -8.72
N LEU A 359 14.14 4.57 -8.49
CA LEU A 359 15.05 4.00 -9.48
C LEU A 359 14.33 3.61 -10.76
N SER A 360 13.15 3.01 -10.65
CA SER A 360 12.30 2.65 -11.78
C SER A 360 11.91 3.88 -12.60
N ASP A 361 11.47 4.96 -11.94
CA ASP A 361 11.09 6.22 -12.58
C ASP A 361 12.30 6.89 -13.24
N ARG A 362 13.44 6.97 -12.55
CA ARG A 362 14.67 7.56 -13.05
C ARG A 362 15.24 6.76 -14.23
N ALA A 363 15.21 5.43 -14.19
CA ALA A 363 15.66 4.58 -15.30
C ALA A 363 14.75 4.78 -16.52
N ALA A 364 13.44 4.77 -16.34
CA ALA A 364 12.47 4.99 -17.40
C ALA A 364 12.56 6.40 -18.00
N SER A 365 12.94 7.40 -17.20
CA SER A 365 13.16 8.75 -17.71
C SER A 365 14.31 8.89 -18.71
N ARG A 366 15.28 7.99 -18.61
CA ARG A 366 16.49 8.01 -19.48
C ARG A 366 16.40 7.05 -20.65
N ARG A 367 15.78 5.87 -20.46
CA ARG A 367 15.83 4.75 -21.40
C ARG A 367 14.44 4.24 -21.85
N GLY A 368 13.37 4.93 -21.49
CA GLY A 368 12.00 4.56 -21.85
C GLY A 368 11.37 3.50 -20.93
N LEU A 369 10.10 3.18 -21.20
CA LEU A 369 9.26 2.33 -20.34
C LEU A 369 9.82 0.91 -20.16
N GLY A 370 10.43 0.33 -21.20
CA GLY A 370 10.91 -1.05 -21.16
C GLY A 370 11.99 -1.32 -20.11
N VAL A 371 12.77 -0.31 -19.71
CA VAL A 371 13.82 -0.48 -18.70
C VAL A 371 13.27 -0.79 -17.30
N ARG A 372 11.99 -0.46 -17.03
CA ARG A 372 11.34 -0.81 -15.75
C ARG A 372 11.27 -2.32 -15.55
N SER A 373 10.94 -3.06 -16.63
CA SER A 373 10.89 -4.53 -16.61
C SER A 373 12.29 -5.13 -16.38
N THR A 374 13.32 -4.54 -17.02
CA THR A 374 14.72 -4.97 -16.81
C THR A 374 15.19 -4.68 -15.38
N LEU A 375 14.84 -3.51 -14.82
CA LEU A 375 15.17 -3.22 -13.43
C LEU A 375 14.46 -4.21 -12.47
N LEU A 376 13.18 -4.48 -12.70
CA LEU A 376 12.42 -5.45 -11.89
C LEU A 376 13.06 -6.85 -11.98
N PHE A 377 13.51 -7.27 -13.18
CA PHE A 377 14.25 -8.52 -13.34
C PHE A 377 15.50 -8.57 -12.45
N VAL A 378 16.33 -7.52 -12.48
CA VAL A 378 17.56 -7.46 -11.67
C VAL A 378 17.23 -7.52 -10.18
N LEU A 379 16.16 -6.83 -9.74
CA LEU A 379 15.77 -6.80 -8.34
C LEU A 379 15.25 -8.16 -7.86
N ILE A 380 14.38 -8.83 -8.63
CA ILE A 380 13.87 -10.17 -8.29
C ILE A 380 14.99 -11.21 -8.35
N LEU A 381 15.88 -11.12 -9.33
CA LEU A 381 17.05 -12.01 -9.42
C LEU A 381 17.97 -11.84 -8.18
N GLY A 382 18.26 -10.60 -7.81
CA GLY A 382 19.06 -10.30 -6.62
C GLY A 382 18.40 -10.78 -5.32
N GLU A 383 17.08 -10.68 -5.22
CA GLU A 383 16.29 -11.23 -4.11
C GLU A 383 16.43 -12.75 -4.03
N GLY A 384 16.22 -13.46 -5.14
CA GLY A 384 16.31 -14.93 -5.18
C GLY A 384 17.70 -15.45 -4.83
N LEU A 385 18.73 -14.85 -5.41
CA LEU A 385 20.14 -15.22 -5.10
C LEU A 385 20.50 -14.88 -3.64
N GLY A 386 20.01 -13.76 -3.12
CA GLY A 386 20.21 -13.39 -1.72
C GLY A 386 19.47 -14.32 -0.75
N LEU A 387 18.28 -14.81 -1.11
CA LEU A 387 17.57 -15.86 -0.34
C LEU A 387 18.34 -17.18 -0.31
N LEU A 388 18.92 -17.59 -1.44
CA LEU A 388 19.77 -18.79 -1.49
C LEU A 388 21.00 -18.61 -0.62
N TRP A 389 21.63 -17.44 -0.62
CA TRP A 389 22.72 -17.12 0.28
C TRP A 389 22.29 -17.19 1.75
N PHE A 390 21.15 -16.60 2.09
CA PHE A 390 20.58 -16.64 3.44
C PHE A 390 20.31 -18.08 3.92
N ALA A 391 19.73 -18.92 3.07
CA ALA A 391 19.44 -20.32 3.39
C ALA A 391 20.70 -21.16 3.69
N HIS A 392 21.84 -20.80 3.11
CA HIS A 392 23.12 -21.54 3.25
C HIS A 392 24.15 -20.79 4.11
N ALA A 393 23.70 -19.80 4.91
CA ALA A 393 24.58 -19.06 5.81
C ALA A 393 25.07 -19.97 6.96
N GLY A 394 26.39 -20.10 7.10
CA GLY A 394 26.98 -20.96 8.16
C GLY A 394 26.99 -20.32 9.55
N THR A 395 26.75 -19.01 9.67
CA THR A 395 26.73 -18.29 10.95
C THR A 395 25.61 -17.26 11.00
N ALA A 396 25.15 -16.92 12.20
CA ALA A 396 24.13 -15.92 12.40
C ALA A 396 24.50 -14.55 11.80
N ALA A 397 25.76 -14.13 11.91
CA ALA A 397 26.23 -12.86 11.33
C ALA A 397 26.12 -12.84 9.81
N VAL A 398 26.54 -13.92 9.13
CA VAL A 398 26.40 -14.06 7.68
C VAL A 398 24.92 -14.10 7.28
N ALA A 399 24.07 -14.80 8.03
CA ALA A 399 22.63 -14.85 7.79
C ALA A 399 21.98 -13.45 7.90
N ILE A 400 22.37 -12.65 8.90
CA ILE A 400 21.86 -11.27 9.06
C ILE A 400 22.28 -10.41 7.86
N VAL A 401 23.56 -10.47 7.44
CA VAL A 401 24.02 -9.72 6.27
C VAL A 401 23.28 -10.15 4.99
N ALA A 402 23.14 -11.46 4.77
CA ALA A 402 22.39 -12.00 3.64
C ALA A 402 20.93 -11.54 3.67
N MET A 403 20.30 -11.51 4.85
CA MET A 403 18.93 -11.04 5.03
C MET A 403 18.79 -9.54 4.72
N VAL A 404 19.74 -8.71 5.12
CA VAL A 404 19.76 -7.29 4.75
C VAL A 404 19.86 -7.14 3.23
N VAL A 405 20.72 -7.90 2.58
CA VAL A 405 20.93 -7.83 1.13
C VAL A 405 19.67 -8.26 0.38
N PHE A 406 19.13 -9.46 0.64
CA PHE A 406 17.93 -9.88 -0.07
C PHE A 406 16.73 -9.02 0.32
N GLY A 407 16.63 -8.56 1.56
CA GLY A 407 15.58 -7.68 2.03
C GLY A 407 15.56 -6.33 1.30
N LEU A 408 16.72 -5.74 1.00
CA LEU A 408 16.82 -4.56 0.15
C LEU A 408 16.23 -4.84 -1.24
N PHE A 409 16.63 -5.95 -1.87
CA PHE A 409 16.10 -6.34 -3.17
C PHE A 409 14.60 -6.61 -3.13
N THR A 410 14.10 -7.32 -2.12
CA THR A 410 12.67 -7.61 -1.91
C THR A 410 11.84 -6.35 -1.85
N HIS A 411 12.20 -5.42 -0.97
CA HIS A 411 11.45 -4.17 -0.79
C HIS A 411 11.56 -3.26 -2.02
N MET A 412 12.74 -3.19 -2.66
CA MET A 412 12.91 -2.44 -3.91
C MET A 412 12.09 -3.06 -5.05
N ALA A 413 12.01 -4.41 -5.16
CA ALA A 413 11.21 -5.12 -6.14
C ALA A 413 9.71 -4.84 -5.94
N CYS A 414 9.23 -4.82 -4.68
CA CYS A 414 7.87 -4.41 -4.36
C CYS A 414 7.56 -3.00 -4.87
N GLY A 415 8.45 -2.03 -4.64
CA GLY A 415 8.30 -0.65 -5.12
C GLY A 415 8.34 -0.55 -6.65
N ALA A 416 9.27 -1.24 -7.30
CA ALA A 416 9.42 -1.27 -8.76
C ALA A 416 8.22 -1.94 -9.46
N THR A 417 7.62 -2.99 -8.86
CA THR A 417 6.42 -3.65 -9.40
C THR A 417 5.25 -2.67 -9.46
N TYR A 418 4.98 -1.95 -8.36
CA TYR A 418 3.90 -0.95 -8.36
C TYR A 418 4.20 0.28 -9.21
N ALA A 419 5.45 0.58 -9.50
CA ALA A 419 5.83 1.59 -10.48
C ALA A 419 5.51 1.16 -11.93
N LEU A 420 5.35 -0.16 -12.21
CA LEU A 420 4.93 -0.70 -13.52
C LEU A 420 3.41 -0.78 -13.69
N VAL A 421 2.67 -1.04 -12.61
CA VAL A 421 1.21 -1.27 -12.63
C VAL A 421 0.43 -0.23 -13.43
N PRO A 422 0.66 1.11 -13.29
CA PRO A 422 -0.10 2.12 -14.03
C PRO A 422 0.09 2.09 -15.55
N PHE A 423 1.15 1.45 -16.03
CA PHE A 423 1.49 1.37 -17.46
C PHE A 423 0.97 0.11 -18.14
N VAL A 424 0.43 -0.84 -17.38
CA VAL A 424 -0.10 -2.09 -17.94
C VAL A 424 -1.44 -1.87 -18.64
N ASP A 425 -2.37 -1.22 -17.95
CA ASP A 425 -3.66 -0.78 -18.51
C ASP A 425 -4.22 0.37 -17.65
N ARG A 426 -4.23 1.58 -18.21
CA ARG A 426 -4.73 2.78 -17.51
C ARG A 426 -6.24 2.75 -17.30
N LYS A 427 -7.01 2.09 -18.18
CA LYS A 427 -8.46 2.02 -18.09
C LYS A 427 -8.92 1.00 -17.05
N ALA A 428 -8.11 -0.03 -16.83
CA ALA A 428 -8.37 -1.11 -15.87
C ALA A 428 -7.45 -1.05 -14.63
N LEU A 429 -6.93 0.12 -14.27
CA LEU A 429 -5.91 0.29 -13.23
C LEU A 429 -6.29 -0.36 -11.89
N GLY A 430 -7.54 -0.21 -11.45
CA GLY A 430 -8.03 -0.82 -10.21
C GLY A 430 -8.01 -2.35 -10.26
N GLY A 431 -8.43 -2.93 -11.39
CA GLY A 431 -8.37 -4.38 -11.63
C GLY A 431 -6.94 -4.89 -11.66
N VAL A 432 -6.04 -4.20 -12.38
CA VAL A 432 -4.60 -4.55 -12.46
C VAL A 432 -3.95 -4.51 -11.07
N ALA A 433 -4.11 -3.40 -10.34
CA ALA A 433 -3.54 -3.25 -9.01
C ALA A 433 -4.08 -4.29 -8.01
N GLY A 434 -5.38 -4.61 -8.11
CA GLY A 434 -6.03 -5.62 -7.27
C GLY A 434 -5.48 -7.03 -7.51
N ILE A 435 -5.38 -7.47 -8.77
CA ILE A 435 -4.88 -8.81 -9.13
C ILE A 435 -3.40 -8.92 -8.76
N VAL A 436 -2.57 -7.94 -9.12
CA VAL A 436 -1.14 -7.94 -8.77
C VAL A 436 -0.96 -7.97 -7.25
N GLY A 437 -1.75 -7.15 -6.52
CA GLY A 437 -1.70 -7.13 -5.05
C GLY A 437 -2.11 -8.46 -4.42
N ALA A 438 -3.10 -9.17 -4.98
CA ALA A 438 -3.49 -10.50 -4.53
C ALA A 438 -2.36 -11.53 -4.71
N GLY A 439 -1.53 -11.36 -5.75
CA GLY A 439 -0.36 -12.20 -6.00
C GLY A 439 0.56 -12.31 -4.80
N GLY A 440 0.82 -11.20 -4.10
CA GLY A 440 1.65 -11.21 -2.89
C GLY A 440 1.09 -12.08 -1.76
N ASN A 441 -0.22 -12.00 -1.49
CA ASN A 441 -0.82 -12.84 -0.45
C ASN A 441 -0.86 -14.32 -0.85
N VAL A 442 -1.16 -14.60 -2.14
CA VAL A 442 -1.12 -15.96 -2.68
C VAL A 442 0.30 -16.54 -2.58
N GLY A 443 1.34 -15.73 -2.89
CA GLY A 443 2.73 -16.13 -2.72
C GLY A 443 3.07 -16.49 -1.27
N ALA A 444 2.63 -15.70 -0.30
CA ALA A 444 2.85 -15.99 1.12
C ALA A 444 2.13 -17.26 1.58
N VAL A 445 0.90 -17.48 1.12
CA VAL A 445 0.14 -18.71 1.41
C VAL A 445 0.83 -19.92 0.77
N ALA A 446 1.29 -19.79 -0.48
CA ALA A 446 2.04 -20.87 -1.16
C ALA A 446 3.35 -21.19 -0.43
N ALA A 447 4.09 -20.19 0.04
CA ALA A 447 5.29 -20.38 0.87
C ALA A 447 4.98 -21.11 2.19
N GLY A 448 3.84 -20.79 2.82
CA GLY A 448 3.34 -21.48 4.01
C GLY A 448 3.05 -22.96 3.75
N PHE A 449 2.38 -23.28 2.64
CA PHE A 449 2.14 -24.67 2.24
C PHE A 449 3.44 -25.41 1.91
N LEU A 450 4.39 -24.73 1.25
CA LEU A 450 5.72 -25.30 0.99
C LEU A 450 6.43 -25.64 2.29
N MET A 451 6.41 -24.75 3.29
CA MET A 451 6.98 -24.99 4.62
C MET A 451 6.30 -26.18 5.30
N LYS A 452 4.96 -26.29 5.20
CA LYS A 452 4.22 -27.42 5.74
C LYS A 452 4.62 -28.75 5.11
N GLY A 453 4.85 -28.76 3.78
CA GLY A 453 5.26 -29.97 3.05
C GLY A 453 6.69 -30.39 3.32
N MET A 454 7.60 -29.43 3.50
CA MET A 454 9.03 -29.70 3.74
C MET A 454 9.33 -30.02 5.21
N GLY A 455 8.60 -29.42 6.16
CA GLY A 455 8.85 -29.58 7.59
C GLY A 455 10.14 -28.92 8.09
N ASP A 456 10.94 -28.33 7.19
CA ASP A 456 12.23 -27.69 7.47
C ASP A 456 12.29 -26.29 6.86
N VAL A 457 12.67 -25.30 7.66
CA VAL A 457 12.69 -23.89 7.26
C VAL A 457 13.80 -23.62 6.24
N GLN A 458 14.98 -24.22 6.43
CA GLN A 458 16.12 -24.01 5.54
C GLN A 458 15.83 -24.54 4.12
N GLN A 459 15.26 -25.76 4.02
CA GLN A 459 14.86 -26.32 2.73
C GLN A 459 13.77 -25.48 2.08
N THR A 460 12.79 -25.01 2.86
CA THR A 460 11.73 -24.12 2.39
C THR A 460 12.31 -22.84 1.79
N VAL A 461 13.22 -22.16 2.51
CA VAL A 461 13.85 -20.92 2.03
C VAL A 461 14.70 -21.17 0.79
N THR A 462 15.40 -22.31 0.70
CA THR A 462 16.16 -22.71 -0.49
C THR A 462 15.25 -22.84 -1.71
N LEU A 463 14.13 -23.57 -1.59
CA LEU A 463 13.17 -23.72 -2.69
C LEU A 463 12.50 -22.41 -3.07
N LEU A 464 12.17 -21.55 -2.08
CA LEU A 464 11.68 -20.20 -2.35
C LEU A 464 12.73 -19.37 -3.10
N GLY A 465 14.01 -19.44 -2.72
CA GLY A 465 15.09 -18.76 -3.42
C GLY A 465 15.21 -19.18 -4.89
N LEU A 466 15.08 -20.49 -5.17
CA LEU A 466 15.05 -21.01 -6.54
C LEU A 466 13.81 -20.53 -7.31
N PHE A 467 12.63 -20.58 -6.68
CA PHE A 467 11.39 -20.11 -7.29
C PHE A 467 11.44 -18.60 -7.61
N VAL A 468 11.91 -17.77 -6.66
CA VAL A 468 12.06 -16.31 -6.84
C VAL A 468 13.06 -16.03 -7.96
N THR A 469 14.21 -16.72 -7.99
CA THR A 469 15.20 -16.60 -9.07
C THR A 469 14.59 -16.91 -10.43
N ALA A 470 13.83 -18.01 -10.55
CA ALA A 470 13.15 -18.38 -11.78
C ALA A 470 12.06 -17.37 -12.17
N SER A 471 11.31 -16.87 -11.18
CA SER A 471 10.22 -15.88 -11.39
C SER A 471 10.72 -14.54 -11.93
N ALA A 472 12.01 -14.23 -11.79
CA ALA A 472 12.61 -13.05 -12.39
C ALA A 472 12.38 -13.00 -13.92
N LEU A 473 12.30 -14.15 -14.59
CA LEU A 473 12.00 -14.23 -16.04
C LEU A 473 10.61 -13.67 -16.36
N CYS A 474 9.66 -13.75 -15.45
CA CYS A 474 8.34 -13.13 -15.62
C CYS A 474 8.44 -11.61 -15.74
N ALA A 475 9.39 -10.96 -15.05
CA ALA A 475 9.60 -9.53 -15.16
C ALA A 475 10.05 -9.12 -16.59
N ILE A 476 10.94 -9.89 -17.23
CA ILE A 476 11.36 -9.64 -18.63
C ILE A 476 10.22 -9.92 -19.62
N ALA A 477 9.31 -10.84 -19.27
CA ALA A 477 8.16 -11.14 -20.10
C ALA A 477 7.14 -9.98 -20.16
N VAL A 478 7.20 -9.02 -19.22
CA VAL A 478 6.39 -7.78 -19.26
C VAL A 478 6.94 -6.85 -20.33
N ARG A 479 6.48 -7.02 -21.56
CA ARG A 479 6.92 -6.23 -22.73
C ARG A 479 5.84 -5.28 -23.19
N PHE A 480 6.25 -4.08 -23.59
CA PHE A 480 5.37 -3.06 -24.15
C PHE A 480 5.67 -2.88 -25.64
N SER A 481 4.64 -2.73 -26.47
CA SER A 481 4.82 -2.45 -27.89
C SER A 481 5.50 -1.09 -28.11
N ALA A 482 6.17 -0.91 -29.24
CA ALA A 482 6.80 0.37 -29.57
C ALA A 482 5.77 1.52 -29.60
N GLU A 483 4.56 1.25 -30.10
CA GLU A 483 3.46 2.22 -30.11
C GLU A 483 3.02 2.63 -28.69
N HIS A 484 2.92 1.66 -27.77
CA HIS A 484 2.60 1.94 -26.36
C HIS A 484 3.68 2.79 -25.70
N GLN A 485 4.96 2.44 -25.91
CA GLN A 485 6.09 3.19 -25.38
C GLN A 485 6.15 4.62 -25.91
N ALA A 486 5.90 4.83 -27.20
CA ALA A 486 5.84 6.15 -27.82
C ALA A 486 4.67 6.99 -27.29
N GLY A 487 3.49 6.38 -27.10
CA GLY A 487 2.33 7.02 -26.48
C GLY A 487 2.61 7.50 -25.06
N GLU A 488 3.25 6.67 -24.23
CA GLU A 488 3.62 7.03 -22.86
C GLU A 488 4.70 8.12 -22.81
N ALA A 489 5.67 8.11 -23.74
CA ALA A 489 6.68 9.17 -23.87
C ALA A 489 6.02 10.51 -24.19
N LEU A 490 5.07 10.54 -25.14
CA LEU A 490 4.34 11.75 -25.52
C LEU A 490 3.48 12.30 -24.36
N LEU A 491 2.78 11.41 -23.62
CA LEU A 491 2.00 11.83 -22.44
C LEU A 491 2.88 12.46 -21.38
N ARG A 492 4.08 11.92 -21.18
CA ARG A 492 5.07 12.46 -20.27
C ARG A 492 5.59 13.82 -20.71
N GLU A 493 5.94 13.99 -21.99
CA GLU A 493 6.37 15.29 -22.55
C GLU A 493 5.30 16.36 -22.36
N ARG A 494 4.04 16.03 -22.65
CA ARG A 494 2.89 16.93 -22.45
C ARG A 494 2.75 17.32 -20.96
N ALA A 495 2.91 16.38 -20.04
CA ALA A 495 2.85 16.65 -18.60
C ALA A 495 3.98 17.56 -18.13
N LEU A 496 5.21 17.38 -18.64
CA LEU A 496 6.36 18.25 -18.34
C LEU A 496 6.18 19.65 -18.92
N ALA A 497 5.67 19.76 -20.15
CA ALA A 497 5.36 21.06 -20.79
C ALA A 497 4.25 21.82 -20.05
N ALA A 498 3.30 21.12 -19.42
CA ALA A 498 2.24 21.73 -18.60
C ALA A 498 2.72 22.19 -17.19
N GLY A 499 4.02 22.18 -16.91
CA GLY A 499 4.61 22.64 -15.64
C GLY A 499 4.69 21.59 -14.53
N GLY A 500 4.44 20.33 -14.87
CA GLY A 500 4.69 19.20 -13.98
C GLY A 500 6.19 18.94 -13.86
N ARG A 501 6.82 19.30 -12.76
CA ARG A 501 8.18 18.82 -12.46
C ARG A 501 8.11 17.33 -12.12
N PRO A 502 9.11 16.53 -12.55
CA PRO A 502 9.17 15.09 -12.25
C PRO A 502 9.28 14.80 -10.76
#